data_64fbff83fad28d7a1f8c3496ab9e41b2
#
_entry.id   64fbff83fad28d7a1f8c3496ab9e41b2
#
_cell.length_a   1.000
_cell.length_b   1.000
_cell.length_c   1.000
_cell.angle_alpha   90.00
_cell.angle_beta   90.00
_cell.angle_gamma   90.00
#
_symmetry.space_group_name_H-M   'P 1'
#
loop_
_entity.id
_entity.type
_entity.pdbx_description
1 polymer ?
#
loop_
_entity_poly.entity_id
_entity_poly.type
_entity_poly.pdbx_seq_one_letter_code
_entity_poly.pdbx_strand_id
1 'polypeptide(L)'
;EGDVTNYICGNWPHFCHGVDMVVVTSVTSPTNRSELMNDISTWARNILHSNERTTLVSDELAEQRARICRNCPNNVNWRGGCSSCIAATDRICASIRNARDTKSSAVLGGCKLLRHDNRTAIFFDKDKLSESNDLPDSCWLNNNK
;
A
#
# COMPACT_ATOMS: atom_id res chain seq x y z
N GLU A 1 9.03 11.78 -17.66
CA GLU A 1 7.96 11.90 -17.72
C GLU A 1 7.34 11.12 -18.65
N GLY A 2 7.74 10.47 -19.41
CA GLY A 2 7.22 9.63 -20.27
C GLY A 2 6.03 9.03 -19.80
N ASP A 3 5.47 9.68 -19.07
CA ASP A 3 4.35 9.16 -18.48
C ASP A 3 3.18 9.18 -19.42
N VAL A 4 2.06 8.88 -18.90
CA VAL A 4 0.84 8.81 -19.66
C VAL A 4 0.51 10.15 -20.27
N THR A 5 0.84 11.20 -19.59
CA THR A 5 0.54 12.53 -20.09
C THR A 5 1.25 12.76 -21.41
N ASN A 6 2.53 12.43 -21.47
CA ASN A 6 3.27 12.63 -22.69
C ASN A 6 2.74 11.72 -23.80
N TYR A 7 2.30 10.53 -23.44
CA TYR A 7 1.77 9.61 -24.44
C TYR A 7 0.50 10.19 -25.03
N ILE A 8 -0.40 10.66 -24.24
CA ILE A 8 -1.64 11.25 -24.69
C ILE A 8 -1.37 12.47 -25.52
N CYS A 9 -0.49 13.34 -25.10
CA CYS A 9 -0.20 14.53 -25.86
C CYS A 9 0.41 14.22 -27.20
N GLY A 10 1.18 13.17 -27.29
CA GLY A 10 1.76 12.78 -28.56
C GLY A 10 0.75 12.24 -29.53
N ASN A 11 -0.27 11.57 -29.05
CA ASN A 11 -1.25 10.95 -29.93
C ASN A 11 -2.51 11.81 -30.11
N TRP A 12 -2.83 12.60 -29.13
CA TRP A 12 -4.02 13.44 -29.22
C TRP A 12 -3.68 14.82 -28.65
N PRO A 13 -2.91 15.58 -29.40
CA PRO A 13 -2.47 16.90 -28.95
C PRO A 13 -3.56 17.81 -28.43
N HIS A 14 -4.73 17.73 -28.98
CA HIS A 14 -5.79 18.60 -28.57
C HIS A 14 -6.23 18.39 -27.13
N PHE A 15 -5.90 17.27 -26.55
CA PHE A 15 -6.31 17.02 -25.18
C PHE A 15 -5.36 17.72 -24.23
N CYS A 16 -4.22 18.14 -24.72
CA CYS A 16 -3.24 18.72 -23.83
C CYS A 16 -3.29 20.22 -23.74
N HIS A 17 -4.17 20.83 -24.51
CA HIS A 17 -4.19 22.26 -24.50
C HIS A 17 -4.91 22.78 -23.26
N GLY A 18 -4.18 23.41 -22.52
CA GLY A 18 -4.79 24.01 -21.37
C GLY A 18 -5.06 23.16 -20.20
N VAL A 19 -4.91 22.02 -20.34
CA VAL A 19 -5.20 21.25 -19.25
C VAL A 19 -4.09 20.79 -18.58
N ASP A 20 -3.41 20.44 -19.29
CA ASP A 20 -2.34 19.82 -18.78
C ASP A 20 -1.85 20.09 -17.55
N MET A 21 -1.23 20.91 -17.58
CA MET A 21 -0.46 21.12 -16.56
C MET A 21 -0.99 21.06 -15.31
N VAL A 22 -1.73 21.73 -15.11
CA VAL A 22 -2.22 21.87 -13.87
C VAL A 22 -2.44 20.62 -13.27
N VAL A 23 -3.20 19.90 -13.83
CA VAL A 23 -3.48 18.74 -13.30
C VAL A 23 -2.32 18.02 -12.92
N VAL A 24 -1.54 17.93 -13.74
CA VAL A 24 -0.45 17.23 -13.45
C VAL A 24 -0.02 17.52 -12.17
N THR A 25 -0.03 18.53 -11.99
CA THR A 25 0.45 18.87 -10.88
C THR A 25 0.04 18.28 -9.82
N SER A 26 -0.90 18.44 -9.86
CA SER A 26 -1.38 18.00 -8.75
C SER A 26 -0.84 16.86 -8.38
N VAL A 27 -0.68 16.51 -9.03
CA VAL A 27 -0.15 15.62 -8.79
C VAL A 27 0.35 15.40 -7.67
N THR A 28 0.35 16.09 -7.33
CA THR A 28 0.70 16.09 -6.13
C THR A 28 0.29 14.92 -5.52
N SER A 29 -0.48 14.34 -6.01
CA SER A 29 -0.90 13.25 -5.46
C SER A 29 0.04 12.32 -5.72
N PRO A 30 0.57 12.10 -5.14
CA PRO A 30 1.47 11.31 -5.24
C PRO A 30 1.48 9.97 -5.15
N THR A 31 0.58 9.37 -4.96
CA THR A 31 0.66 7.97 -4.84
C THR A 31 0.75 7.39 -6.22
N ASN A 32 1.93 7.08 -6.63
CA ASN A 32 2.14 6.37 -7.85
C ASN A 32 1.93 4.92 -7.51
N ARG A 33 0.90 4.30 -8.07
CA ARG A 33 0.56 2.92 -7.76
C ARG A 33 1.66 1.94 -8.13
N SER A 34 2.37 2.20 -9.22
CA SER A 34 3.45 1.31 -9.62
C SER A 34 4.59 1.34 -8.61
N GLU A 35 4.92 2.52 -8.10
CA GLU A 35 5.95 2.62 -7.10
C GLU A 35 5.50 1.98 -5.82
N LEU A 36 4.28 2.23 -5.40
CA LEU A 36 3.76 1.65 -4.18
C LEU A 36 3.72 0.13 -4.28
N MET A 37 3.28 -0.41 -5.42
CA MET A 37 3.26 -1.84 -5.61
C MET A 37 4.66 -2.43 -5.55
N ASN A 38 5.65 -1.76 -6.14
CA ASN A 38 7.02 -2.24 -6.09
C ASN A 38 7.56 -2.23 -4.65
N ASP A 39 7.24 -1.20 -3.90
CA ASP A 39 7.69 -1.11 -2.52
C ASP A 39 7.01 -2.19 -1.67
N ILE A 40 5.73 -2.43 -1.87
CA ILE A 40 5.01 -3.47 -1.16
C ILE A 40 5.57 -4.84 -1.53
N SER A 41 5.84 -5.06 -2.80
CA SER A 41 6.40 -6.32 -3.25
C SER A 41 7.77 -6.56 -2.62
N THR A 42 8.61 -5.53 -2.55
CA THR A 42 9.93 -5.63 -1.93
C THR A 42 9.79 -5.92 -0.44
N TRP A 43 8.91 -5.20 0.24
CA TRP A 43 8.66 -5.41 1.66
C TRP A 43 8.22 -6.86 1.93
N ALA A 44 7.27 -7.35 1.15
CA ALA A 44 6.75 -8.71 1.35
C ALA A 44 7.81 -9.77 1.07
N ARG A 45 8.61 -9.56 0.03
CA ARG A 45 9.68 -10.51 -0.29
C ARG A 45 10.74 -10.53 0.79
N ASN A 46 11.07 -9.39 1.36
CA ASN A 46 12.05 -9.33 2.42
C ASN A 46 11.57 -10.12 3.64
N ILE A 47 10.28 -10.05 3.95
CA ILE A 47 9.73 -10.82 5.05
C ILE A 47 9.76 -12.32 4.70
N LEU A 48 9.36 -12.67 3.48
CA LEU A 48 9.30 -14.06 3.06
C LEU A 48 10.67 -14.71 3.13
N HIS A 49 11.71 -13.97 2.79
CA HIS A 49 13.06 -14.51 2.77
C HIS A 49 13.82 -14.28 4.09
N SER A 50 13.17 -13.71 5.08
CA SER A 50 13.78 -13.52 6.37
C SER A 50 13.90 -14.87 7.06
N ASN A 51 14.99 -15.07 7.77
CA ASN A 51 15.17 -16.29 8.53
C ASN A 51 14.43 -16.24 9.86
N GLU A 52 13.82 -15.12 10.17
CA GLU A 52 13.12 -14.99 11.43
C GLU A 52 11.68 -15.43 11.26
N ARG A 53 11.21 -16.22 12.21
CA ARG A 53 9.82 -16.59 12.21
C ARG A 53 9.01 -15.42 12.68
N THR A 54 7.99 -15.06 11.94
CA THR A 54 7.12 -13.97 12.32
C THR A 54 5.90 -14.54 13.03
N THR A 55 5.68 -14.11 14.27
CA THR A 55 4.50 -14.53 15.01
C THR A 55 3.37 -13.58 14.63
N LEU A 56 2.25 -14.14 14.23
CA LEU A 56 1.11 -13.33 13.84
C LEU A 56 0.20 -13.10 15.05
N VAL A 57 -0.41 -11.92 15.10
CA VAL A 57 -1.29 -11.58 16.20
C VAL A 57 -2.65 -12.28 16.05
N SER A 58 -3.48 -12.18 17.08
CA SER A 58 -4.80 -12.80 17.06
C SER A 58 -5.70 -12.15 16.04
N ASP A 59 -6.75 -12.85 15.64
CA ASP A 59 -7.71 -12.31 14.68
C ASP A 59 -8.43 -11.10 15.27
N GLU A 60 -8.68 -11.08 16.55
CA GLU A 60 -9.36 -9.96 17.21
C GLU A 60 -8.51 -8.69 17.12
N LEU A 61 -7.22 -8.82 17.40
CA LEU A 61 -6.34 -7.66 17.35
C LEU A 61 -6.17 -7.20 15.90
N ALA A 62 -6.04 -8.14 14.98
CA ALA A 62 -5.91 -7.80 13.56
C ALA A 62 -7.17 -7.06 13.07
N GLU A 63 -8.35 -7.49 13.52
CA GLU A 63 -9.58 -6.82 13.11
C GLU A 63 -9.67 -5.40 13.70
N GLN A 64 -9.22 -5.19 14.91
CA GLN A 64 -9.18 -3.85 15.50
C GLN A 64 -8.29 -2.94 14.66
N ARG A 65 -7.13 -3.44 14.26
CA ARG A 65 -6.20 -2.67 13.43
C ARG A 65 -6.78 -2.43 12.04
N ALA A 66 -7.48 -3.42 11.49
CA ALA A 66 -8.10 -3.30 10.18
C ALA A 66 -9.15 -2.20 10.17
N ARG A 67 -9.92 -2.06 11.23
CA ARG A 67 -10.93 -1.00 11.33
C ARG A 67 -10.28 0.38 11.34
N ILE A 68 -9.13 0.51 11.98
CA ILE A 68 -8.41 1.76 12.00
C ILE A 68 -7.90 2.08 10.61
N CYS A 69 -7.25 1.10 9.95
CA CYS A 69 -6.72 1.32 8.61
C CYS A 69 -7.80 1.62 7.58
N ARG A 70 -8.95 0.99 7.71
CA ARG A 70 -10.03 1.18 6.76
C ARG A 70 -10.48 2.64 6.67
N ASN A 71 -10.39 3.35 7.78
CA ASN A 71 -10.81 4.75 7.82
C ASN A 71 -9.64 5.72 7.70
N CYS A 72 -8.45 5.22 7.43
CA CYS A 72 -7.25 6.05 7.38
C CYS A 72 -7.05 6.64 5.98
N PRO A 73 -6.74 7.93 5.87
CA PRO A 73 -6.52 8.53 4.56
C PRO A 73 -5.28 8.00 3.85
N ASN A 74 -4.39 7.31 4.58
CA ASN A 74 -3.20 6.72 3.98
C ASN A 74 -3.44 5.32 3.44
N ASN A 75 -4.64 4.76 3.64
CA ASN A 75 -5.02 3.47 3.10
C ASN A 75 -5.44 3.68 1.65
N VAL A 76 -4.61 3.28 0.71
CA VAL A 76 -4.86 3.51 -0.71
C VAL A 76 -4.74 2.22 -1.50
N ASN A 77 -5.39 2.18 -2.64
CA ASN A 77 -5.33 1.01 -3.49
C ASN A 77 -3.98 0.98 -4.20
N TRP A 78 -3.22 -0.10 -4.01
CA TRP A 78 -1.93 -0.26 -4.68
C TRP A 78 -2.03 -1.17 -5.91
N ARG A 79 -3.17 -1.77 -6.14
CA ARG A 79 -3.32 -2.71 -7.24
C ARG A 79 -3.66 -1.97 -8.52
N GLY A 80 -2.67 -1.77 -9.36
CA GLY A 80 -2.86 -1.08 -10.62
C GLY A 80 -1.78 -1.48 -11.59
N GLY A 81 -2.10 -1.57 -12.85
CA GLY A 81 -1.10 -1.85 -13.85
C GLY A 81 -0.93 -3.35 -14.12
N CYS A 82 0.23 -3.87 -13.93
CA CYS A 82 0.59 -5.25 -14.32
C CYS A 82 -0.20 -6.30 -13.54
N SER A 83 -1.12 -7.00 -14.20
CA SER A 83 -1.94 -8.03 -13.54
C SER A 83 -1.12 -9.17 -12.95
N SER A 84 -0.10 -9.62 -13.65
CA SER A 84 0.73 -10.70 -13.13
C SER A 84 1.57 -10.23 -11.94
N CYS A 85 1.95 -8.97 -11.92
CA CYS A 85 2.72 -8.42 -10.81
C CYS A 85 1.84 -8.34 -9.58
N ILE A 86 0.59 -7.93 -9.75
CA ILE A 86 -0.37 -7.85 -8.67
C ILE A 86 -0.61 -9.24 -8.10
N ALA A 87 -0.83 -10.22 -8.97
CA ALA A 87 -1.09 -11.58 -8.53
C ALA A 87 0.10 -12.17 -7.78
N ALA A 88 1.31 -11.90 -8.24
CA ALA A 88 2.51 -12.39 -7.58
C ALA A 88 2.66 -11.76 -6.20
N THR A 89 2.43 -10.46 -6.09
CA THR A 89 2.53 -9.75 -4.82
C THR A 89 1.46 -10.22 -3.84
N ASP A 90 0.22 -10.39 -4.33
CA ASP A 90 -0.85 -10.90 -3.48
C ASP A 90 -0.54 -12.30 -2.95
N ARG A 91 0.09 -13.13 -3.76
CA ARG A 91 0.42 -14.48 -3.35
C ARG A 91 1.48 -14.46 -2.25
N ILE A 92 2.48 -13.61 -2.38
CA ILE A 92 3.51 -13.48 -1.37
C ILE A 92 2.90 -12.95 -0.07
N CYS A 93 2.08 -11.93 -0.16
CA CYS A 93 1.42 -11.35 1.01
C CYS A 93 0.55 -12.39 1.71
N ALA A 94 -0.22 -13.17 0.95
CA ALA A 94 -1.05 -14.21 1.54
C ALA A 94 -0.19 -15.26 2.24
N SER A 95 0.94 -15.59 1.67
CA SER A 95 1.83 -16.58 2.24
C SER A 95 2.38 -16.10 3.60
N ILE A 96 2.82 -14.86 3.67
CA ILE A 96 3.45 -14.38 4.90
C ILE A 96 2.42 -14.12 6.02
N ARG A 97 1.13 -13.99 5.70
CA ARG A 97 0.11 -13.87 6.75
C ARG A 97 -0.66 -15.19 6.92
N ASN A 98 -0.17 -16.28 6.36
CA ASN A 98 -0.78 -17.61 6.45
C ASN A 98 -2.23 -17.61 5.94
N ALA A 99 -2.49 -16.87 4.88
CA ALA A 99 -3.79 -16.75 4.24
C ALA A 99 -4.89 -16.29 5.20
N ARG A 100 -4.52 -15.65 6.30
CA ARG A 100 -5.52 -15.16 7.27
C ARG A 100 -6.11 -13.84 6.81
N ASP A 101 -7.35 -13.61 7.12
CA ASP A 101 -8.05 -12.38 6.79
C ASP A 101 -8.96 -11.98 7.94
N THR A 102 -9.40 -10.73 7.93
CA THR A 102 -10.37 -10.23 8.88
C THR A 102 -11.61 -9.76 8.13
N LYS A 103 -12.66 -9.41 8.86
CA LYS A 103 -13.89 -8.93 8.24
C LYS A 103 -13.65 -7.66 7.44
N SER A 104 -12.73 -6.82 7.87
CA SER A 104 -12.46 -5.54 7.22
C SER A 104 -11.36 -5.63 6.16
N SER A 105 -10.77 -6.80 5.96
CA SER A 105 -9.63 -6.94 5.04
C SER A 105 -9.95 -6.58 3.60
N ALA A 106 -11.17 -6.80 3.17
CA ALA A 106 -11.53 -6.59 1.76
C ALA A 106 -11.36 -5.13 1.31
N VAL A 107 -11.44 -4.19 2.23
CA VAL A 107 -11.31 -2.77 1.89
C VAL A 107 -9.94 -2.21 2.20
N LEU A 108 -9.00 -3.04 2.56
CA LEU A 108 -7.65 -2.58 2.87
C LEU A 108 -6.76 -2.63 1.63
N GLY A 109 -6.00 -1.58 1.43
CA GLY A 109 -5.02 -1.50 0.35
C GLY A 109 -3.64 -1.43 0.97
N GLY A 110 -2.85 -0.47 0.55
CA GLY A 110 -1.52 -0.26 1.09
C GLY A 110 -1.45 1.03 1.87
N CYS A 111 -0.48 1.11 2.76
CA CYS A 111 -0.22 2.35 3.47
C CYS A 111 0.76 3.18 2.65
N LYS A 112 0.33 4.34 2.20
CA LYS A 112 1.20 5.15 1.35
C LYS A 112 2.38 5.74 2.10
N LEU A 113 2.32 5.78 3.42
CA LEU A 113 3.44 6.27 4.22
C LEU A 113 4.44 5.17 4.55
N LEU A 114 3.96 4.01 4.94
CA LEU A 114 4.84 2.93 5.37
C LEU A 114 5.15 1.92 4.27
N ARG A 115 4.48 2.03 3.16
CA ARG A 115 4.76 1.23 1.95
C ARG A 115 4.65 -0.27 2.18
N HIS A 116 3.60 -0.68 2.87
CA HIS A 116 3.30 -2.09 3.09
C HIS A 116 1.84 -2.37 2.77
N ASP A 117 1.50 -3.65 2.64
CA ASP A 117 0.12 -4.06 2.38
C ASP A 117 -0.61 -4.10 3.72
N ASN A 118 -1.61 -3.27 3.89
CA ASN A 118 -2.33 -3.18 5.16
C ASN A 118 -3.03 -4.49 5.52
N ARG A 119 -3.57 -5.20 4.53
CA ARG A 119 -4.26 -6.46 4.76
C ARG A 119 -3.34 -7.49 5.41
N THR A 120 -2.05 -7.36 5.18
CA THR A 120 -1.04 -8.26 5.71
C THR A 120 -0.41 -7.70 6.98
N ALA A 121 -0.08 -6.42 6.96
CA ALA A 121 0.64 -5.79 8.06
C ALA A 121 -0.12 -5.83 9.38
N ILE A 122 -1.45 -5.82 9.34
CA ILE A 122 -2.27 -5.83 10.56
C ILE A 122 -2.03 -7.08 11.39
N PHE A 123 -1.47 -8.13 10.81
CA PHE A 123 -1.21 -9.38 11.52
C PHE A 123 0.18 -9.41 12.15
N PHE A 124 1.03 -8.43 11.90
CA PHE A 124 2.41 -8.48 12.35
C PHE A 124 2.64 -7.68 13.62
N ASP A 125 3.70 -8.00 14.33
CA ASP A 125 4.11 -7.20 15.47
C ASP A 125 4.68 -5.88 14.97
N LYS A 126 4.52 -4.83 15.76
CA LYS A 126 4.94 -3.49 15.36
C LYS A 126 6.42 -3.43 15.03
N ASP A 127 7.24 -4.22 15.71
CA ASP A 127 8.68 -4.18 15.49
C ASP A 127 9.10 -4.74 14.14
N LYS A 128 8.19 -5.39 13.43
CA LYS A 128 8.49 -5.92 12.10
C LYS A 128 8.08 -4.94 10.99
N LEU A 129 7.58 -3.79 11.37
CA LEU A 129 7.06 -2.81 10.40
C LEU A 129 7.87 -1.54 10.44
N SER A 130 7.81 -0.78 9.36
CA SER A 130 8.53 0.48 9.26
C SER A 130 7.93 1.50 10.22
N GLU A 131 8.67 2.56 10.49
CA GLU A 131 8.22 3.62 11.36
C GLU A 131 8.18 4.93 10.58
N SER A 132 7.34 5.81 11.01
CA SER A 132 7.26 7.13 10.41
C SER A 132 6.78 8.12 11.47
N ASN A 133 7.28 9.33 11.42
CA ASN A 133 6.85 10.38 12.32
C ASN A 133 5.59 11.07 11.80
N ASP A 134 5.18 10.75 10.59
CA ASP A 134 4.04 11.41 9.96
C ASP A 134 2.73 10.64 10.11
N LEU A 135 2.70 9.62 10.94
CA LEU A 135 1.50 8.81 11.10
C LEU A 135 0.42 9.59 11.83
N PRO A 136 -0.84 9.43 11.41
CA PRO A 136 -1.95 10.07 12.11
C PRO A 136 -2.03 9.60 13.55
N ASP A 137 -2.56 10.42 14.42
CA ASP A 137 -2.72 10.05 15.83
C ASP A 137 -3.56 8.80 15.98
N SER A 138 -4.50 8.55 15.08
CA SER A 138 -5.36 7.39 15.13
C SER A 138 -4.69 6.11 14.65
N CYS A 139 -3.51 6.21 14.05
CA CYS A 139 -2.86 5.03 13.51
C CYS A 139 -2.43 4.07 14.61
N TRP A 140 -2.72 2.78 14.43
CA TRP A 140 -2.36 1.78 15.43
C TRP A 140 -0.84 1.61 15.56
N LEU A 141 -0.08 2.10 14.58
CA LEU A 141 1.37 2.04 14.65
C LEU A 141 1.99 3.28 15.27
N ASN A 142 1.18 4.26 15.63
CA ASN A 142 1.71 5.48 16.21
C ASN A 142 2.13 5.19 17.64
N ASN A 143 3.44 5.27 17.88
CA ASN A 143 3.99 4.91 19.18
C ASN A 143 3.90 6.02 20.23
N ASN A 144 3.36 7.14 19.85
CA ASN A 144 3.21 8.24 20.80
C ASN A 144 1.99 8.07 21.69
N LYS A 145 1.36 6.91 21.66
CA LYS A 145 0.17 6.64 22.47
C LYS A 145 0.44 5.65 23.55
#